data_1e3afbe18db771c846dadecdff7dbef3
#
_entry.id   1e3afbe18db771c846dadecdff7dbef3
#
_cell.length_a   1.000
_cell.length_b   1.000
_cell.length_c   1.000
_cell.angle_alpha   90.00
_cell.angle_beta   90.00
_cell.angle_gamma   90.00
#
_symmetry.space_group_name_H-M   'P 1'
#
loop_
_entity.id
_entity.type
_entity.pdbx_description
1 polymer ?
#
loop_
_entity_poly.entity_id
_entity_poly.type
_entity_poly.pdbx_seq_one_letter_code
_entity_poly.pdbx_strand_id
1 'polypeptide(L)'
;MTVIKTTALALMALLISATVAAGHHEKSEGPMLAATPGQIMIVYYWPCADAEAGLKLIKEMIIYERDASPYPYSAAPAIHADGALVSVDVHSSAGSMEKAVAWQEADAEWQAQFAQMAAACGSADDLSVNVLTMQ
;
A
#
# COMPACT_ATOMS: atom_id res chain seq x y z
N MET A 1 6.62 84.03 22.55
CA MET A 1 6.09 83.73 21.20
C MET A 1 6.83 82.47 20.68
N THR A 2 6.20 81.33 20.81
CA THR A 2 6.82 80.05 20.41
C THR A 2 5.86 79.36 19.47
N VAL A 3 6.29 79.24 18.21
CA VAL A 3 5.51 78.65 17.11
C VAL A 3 5.72 77.16 17.16
N ILE A 4 4.67 76.39 17.40
CA ILE A 4 4.66 74.92 17.36
C ILE A 4 4.41 74.49 15.91
N LYS A 5 5.38 73.85 15.28
CA LYS A 5 5.23 73.18 13.96
C LYS A 5 4.71 71.75 14.17
N THR A 6 3.48 71.57 13.74
CA THR A 6 2.86 70.25 13.65
C THR A 6 3.35 69.51 12.38
N THR A 7 4.07 68.45 12.57
CA THR A 7 4.45 67.50 11.50
C THR A 7 3.39 66.40 11.38
N ALA A 8 2.70 66.36 10.25
CA ALA A 8 1.75 65.32 9.93
C ALA A 8 2.50 64.07 9.47
N LEU A 9 2.35 62.98 10.23
CA LEU A 9 2.84 61.65 9.83
C LEU A 9 1.78 61.00 8.94
N ALA A 10 2.08 60.83 7.67
CA ALA A 10 1.26 60.04 6.75
C ALA A 10 1.53 58.56 6.97
N LEU A 11 0.54 57.86 7.52
CA LEU A 11 0.56 56.40 7.65
C LEU A 11 0.18 55.79 6.31
N MET A 12 1.15 55.24 5.58
CA MET A 12 0.93 54.49 4.34
C MET A 12 0.61 53.04 4.68
N ALA A 13 -0.67 52.69 4.66
CA ALA A 13 -1.13 51.30 4.86
C ALA A 13 -0.83 50.50 3.59
N LEU A 14 0.16 49.60 3.69
CA LEU A 14 0.46 48.60 2.66
C LEU A 14 -0.59 47.49 2.75
N LEU A 15 -1.56 47.49 1.84
CA LEU A 15 -2.48 46.36 1.65
C LEU A 15 -1.71 45.23 0.92
N ILE A 16 -1.26 44.23 1.66
CA ILE A 16 -0.74 43.00 1.09
C ILE A 16 -1.97 42.16 0.70
N SER A 17 -2.33 42.18 -0.57
CA SER A 17 -3.31 41.26 -1.13
C SER A 17 -2.67 39.88 -1.21
N ALA A 18 -2.94 39.01 -0.24
CA ALA A 18 -2.64 37.61 -0.35
C ALA A 18 -3.59 36.98 -1.39
N THR A 19 -3.09 36.75 -2.60
CA THR A 19 -3.76 35.90 -3.58
C THR A 19 -3.63 34.45 -3.09
N VAL A 20 -4.70 33.97 -2.47
CA VAL A 20 -4.86 32.52 -2.25
C VAL A 20 -5.00 31.88 -3.63
N ALA A 21 -3.92 31.28 -4.14
CA ALA A 21 -3.99 30.39 -5.27
C ALA A 21 -4.84 29.19 -4.83
N ALA A 22 -6.14 29.22 -5.16
CA ALA A 22 -6.98 28.04 -5.10
C ALA A 22 -6.39 27.03 -6.10
N GLY A 23 -5.65 26.04 -5.59
CA GLY A 23 -5.23 24.90 -6.39
C GLY A 23 -6.50 24.23 -6.92
N HIS A 24 -6.79 24.43 -8.19
CA HIS A 24 -7.74 23.62 -8.91
C HIS A 24 -7.14 22.22 -8.95
N HIS A 25 -7.59 21.34 -8.05
CA HIS A 25 -7.52 19.92 -8.29
C HIS A 25 -8.41 19.65 -9.52
N GLU A 26 -7.79 19.56 -10.69
CA GLU A 26 -8.46 18.98 -11.84
C GLU A 26 -8.88 17.57 -11.40
N LYS A 27 -10.20 17.38 -11.22
CA LYS A 27 -10.77 16.05 -11.07
C LYS A 27 -10.49 15.36 -12.38
N SER A 28 -9.67 14.31 -12.35
CA SER A 28 -9.49 13.44 -13.51
C SER A 28 -10.88 12.94 -13.91
N GLU A 29 -11.34 13.30 -15.10
CA GLU A 29 -12.58 12.80 -15.65
C GLU A 29 -12.37 11.36 -16.08
N GLY A 30 -12.65 10.41 -15.20
CA GLY A 30 -12.54 8.99 -15.50
C GLY A 30 -12.15 8.14 -14.29
N PRO A 31 -12.19 6.82 -14.42
CA PRO A 31 -11.75 5.92 -13.37
C PRO A 31 -10.25 6.11 -13.12
N MET A 32 -9.86 6.19 -11.84
CA MET A 32 -8.45 6.20 -11.45
C MET A 32 -7.85 4.81 -11.70
N LEU A 33 -6.65 4.77 -12.26
CA LEU A 33 -5.89 3.53 -12.36
C LEU A 33 -5.49 3.07 -10.95
N ALA A 34 -5.87 1.85 -10.60
CA ALA A 34 -5.53 1.23 -9.31
C ALA A 34 -4.07 0.76 -9.26
N ALA A 35 -3.41 0.65 -10.41
CA ALA A 35 -2.04 0.19 -10.54
C ALA A 35 -1.34 0.94 -11.69
N THR A 36 -0.01 0.97 -11.63
CA THR A 36 0.84 1.56 -12.67
C THR A 36 1.27 0.47 -13.67
N PRO A 37 1.35 0.76 -14.98
CA PRO A 37 1.89 -0.19 -15.96
C PRO A 37 3.25 -0.74 -15.55
N GLY A 38 3.45 -2.05 -15.70
CA GLY A 38 4.66 -2.76 -15.30
C GLY A 38 4.70 -3.26 -13.87
N GLN A 39 3.76 -2.86 -13.02
CA GLN A 39 3.58 -3.50 -11.71
C GLN A 39 3.13 -4.95 -11.85
N ILE A 40 3.52 -5.78 -10.90
CA ILE A 40 3.08 -7.17 -10.82
C ILE A 40 2.09 -7.30 -9.67
N MET A 41 0.90 -7.80 -9.98
CA MET A 41 -0.09 -8.20 -8.97
C MET A 41 -0.12 -9.72 -8.91
N ILE A 42 -0.04 -10.27 -7.69
CA ILE A 42 -0.17 -11.71 -7.45
C ILE A 42 -1.42 -11.92 -6.61
N VAL A 43 -2.25 -12.86 -7.05
CA VAL A 43 -3.45 -13.27 -6.32
C VAL A 43 -3.29 -14.71 -5.90
N TYR A 44 -3.29 -14.96 -4.61
CA TYR A 44 -3.19 -16.29 -4.00
C TYR A 44 -4.57 -16.71 -3.51
N TYR A 45 -5.00 -17.91 -3.90
CA TYR A 45 -6.20 -18.56 -3.37
C TYR A 45 -5.77 -19.66 -2.41
N TRP A 46 -6.13 -19.49 -1.13
CA TRP A 46 -5.75 -20.36 -0.04
C TRP A 46 -6.86 -21.39 0.22
N PRO A 47 -6.60 -22.70 0.10
CA PRO A 47 -7.62 -23.74 0.26
C PRO A 47 -7.91 -24.04 1.74
N CYS A 48 -8.20 -23.00 2.53
CA CYS A 48 -8.45 -23.12 3.96
C CYS A 48 -9.81 -23.76 4.22
N ALA A 49 -9.83 -24.81 5.04
CA ALA A 49 -11.08 -25.39 5.55
C ALA A 49 -11.81 -24.41 6.50
N ASP A 50 -11.06 -23.57 7.20
CA ASP A 50 -11.54 -22.44 8.04
C ASP A 50 -10.87 -21.16 7.56
N ALA A 51 -11.62 -20.39 6.77
CA ALA A 51 -11.14 -19.13 6.20
C ALA A 51 -10.90 -18.05 7.28
N GLU A 52 -11.59 -18.07 8.42
CA GLU A 52 -11.37 -17.10 9.50
C GLU A 52 -10.04 -17.37 10.22
N ALA A 53 -9.75 -18.64 10.49
CA ALA A 53 -8.46 -19.04 11.07
C ALA A 53 -7.30 -18.71 10.11
N GLY A 54 -7.44 -19.00 8.82
CA GLY A 54 -6.48 -18.64 7.79
C GLY A 54 -6.31 -17.11 7.67
N LEU A 55 -7.40 -16.35 7.74
CA LEU A 55 -7.36 -14.88 7.68
C LEU A 55 -6.56 -14.27 8.84
N LYS A 56 -6.60 -14.88 10.02
CA LYS A 56 -5.77 -14.42 11.15
C LYS A 56 -4.29 -14.65 10.85
N LEU A 57 -3.93 -15.85 10.41
CA LEU A 57 -2.53 -16.21 10.11
C LEU A 57 -1.94 -15.34 9.00
N ILE A 58 -2.67 -15.15 7.89
CA ILE A 58 -2.17 -14.32 6.79
C ILE A 58 -2.00 -12.85 7.19
N LYS A 59 -2.85 -12.32 8.06
CA LYS A 59 -2.67 -10.96 8.61
C LYS A 59 -1.40 -10.83 9.45
N GLU A 60 -1.10 -11.82 10.29
CA GLU A 60 0.11 -11.86 11.09
C GLU A 60 1.35 -11.92 10.19
N MET A 61 1.32 -12.74 9.15
CA MET A 61 2.39 -12.87 8.17
C MET A 61 2.62 -11.56 7.38
N ILE A 62 1.57 -10.90 6.91
CA ILE A 62 1.66 -9.60 6.21
C ILE A 62 2.22 -8.50 7.13
N ILE A 63 1.87 -8.51 8.41
CA ILE A 63 2.45 -7.58 9.39
C ILE A 63 3.95 -7.82 9.54
N TYR A 64 4.36 -9.09 9.64
CA TYR A 64 5.77 -9.46 9.71
C TYR A 64 6.53 -9.02 8.45
N GLU A 65 6.00 -9.30 7.27
CA GLU A 65 6.58 -8.87 5.98
C GLU A 65 6.79 -7.37 5.89
N ARG A 66 5.79 -6.58 6.31
CA ARG A 66 5.89 -5.11 6.35
C ARG A 66 7.04 -4.63 7.22
N ASP A 67 7.25 -5.30 8.36
CA ASP A 67 8.19 -4.84 9.39
C ASP A 67 9.61 -5.40 9.16
N ALA A 68 9.76 -6.55 8.52
CA ALA A 68 11.03 -7.27 8.36
C ALA A 68 11.60 -7.26 6.95
N SER A 69 10.74 -7.17 5.91
CA SER A 69 11.22 -7.22 4.54
C SER A 69 12.00 -5.98 4.13
N PRO A 70 13.22 -6.11 3.56
CA PRO A 70 13.94 -5.01 2.97
C PRO A 70 13.39 -4.60 1.59
N TYR A 71 12.44 -5.36 1.04
CA TYR A 71 11.84 -5.15 -0.28
C TYR A 71 10.37 -4.79 -0.14
N PRO A 72 10.00 -3.48 -0.20
CA PRO A 72 8.63 -3.05 0.02
C PRO A 72 7.71 -3.51 -1.13
N TYR A 73 6.55 -4.01 -0.75
CA TYR A 73 5.40 -4.29 -1.61
C TYR A 73 4.12 -4.10 -0.80
N SER A 74 2.98 -4.05 -1.48
CA SER A 74 1.68 -3.98 -0.82
C SER A 74 1.06 -5.36 -0.77
N ALA A 75 0.55 -5.76 0.40
CA ALA A 75 -0.17 -7.01 0.58
C ALA A 75 -1.51 -6.76 1.28
N ALA A 76 -2.55 -7.47 0.87
CA ALA A 76 -3.86 -7.39 1.48
C ALA A 76 -4.56 -8.74 1.49
N PRO A 77 -5.09 -9.19 2.64
CA PRO A 77 -5.96 -10.35 2.70
C PRO A 77 -7.39 -9.95 2.31
N ALA A 78 -8.12 -10.88 1.69
CA ALA A 78 -9.52 -10.72 1.31
C ALA A 78 -10.28 -12.03 1.44
N ILE A 79 -11.59 -11.95 1.48
CA ILE A 79 -12.47 -13.11 1.35
C ILE A 79 -13.18 -12.99 0.00
N HIS A 80 -13.03 -14.01 -0.82
CA HIS A 80 -13.73 -14.13 -2.09
C HIS A 80 -15.24 -14.33 -1.89
N ALA A 81 -16.05 -14.03 -2.89
CA ALA A 81 -17.50 -14.13 -2.80
C ALA A 81 -18.04 -15.54 -2.48
N ASP A 82 -17.26 -16.59 -2.78
CA ASP A 82 -17.58 -17.99 -2.43
C ASP A 82 -17.10 -18.40 -1.02
N GLY A 83 -16.50 -17.46 -0.28
CA GLY A 83 -15.99 -17.67 1.07
C GLY A 83 -14.52 -18.11 1.14
N ALA A 84 -13.83 -18.29 0.02
CA ALA A 84 -12.41 -18.66 0.02
C ALA A 84 -11.53 -17.51 0.54
N LEU A 85 -10.48 -17.87 1.26
CA LEU A 85 -9.45 -16.89 1.65
C LEU A 85 -8.57 -16.58 0.44
N VAL A 86 -8.32 -15.30 0.23
CA VAL A 86 -7.47 -14.77 -0.84
C VAL A 86 -6.47 -13.78 -0.24
N SER A 87 -5.23 -13.75 -0.74
CA SER A 87 -4.34 -12.60 -0.53
C SER A 87 -3.89 -12.03 -1.88
N VAL A 88 -3.63 -10.73 -1.87
CA VAL A 88 -3.20 -10.00 -3.07
C VAL A 88 -1.94 -9.22 -2.73
N ASP A 89 -0.89 -9.44 -3.51
CA ASP A 89 0.35 -8.70 -3.42
C ASP A 89 0.54 -7.82 -4.65
N VAL A 90 1.09 -6.62 -4.45
CA VAL A 90 1.44 -5.71 -5.55
C VAL A 90 2.88 -5.27 -5.41
N HIS A 91 3.71 -5.70 -6.36
CA HIS A 91 5.12 -5.34 -6.48
C HIS A 91 5.31 -4.24 -7.53
N SER A 92 6.28 -3.38 -7.32
CA SER A 92 6.57 -2.27 -8.24
C SER A 92 7.07 -2.73 -9.63
N SER A 93 7.62 -3.96 -9.73
CA SER A 93 8.11 -4.58 -10.96
C SER A 93 8.38 -6.08 -10.75
N ALA A 94 8.62 -6.82 -11.83
CA ALA A 94 9.06 -8.21 -11.75
C ALA A 94 10.35 -8.38 -10.94
N GLY A 95 11.34 -7.51 -11.15
CA GLY A 95 12.59 -7.57 -10.37
C GLY A 95 12.42 -7.23 -8.88
N SER A 96 11.42 -6.43 -8.51
CA SER A 96 11.05 -6.20 -7.11
C SER A 96 10.41 -7.45 -6.49
N MET A 97 9.53 -8.11 -7.24
CA MET A 97 8.91 -9.36 -6.85
C MET A 97 9.96 -10.46 -6.61
N GLU A 98 10.86 -10.67 -7.57
CA GLU A 98 11.92 -11.69 -7.47
C GLU A 98 12.78 -11.52 -6.19
N LYS A 99 13.12 -10.28 -5.85
CA LYS A 99 13.89 -9.97 -4.63
C LYS A 99 13.09 -10.24 -3.36
N ALA A 100 11.80 -9.91 -3.34
CA ALA A 100 10.93 -10.18 -2.20
C ALA A 100 10.78 -11.69 -2.00
N VAL A 101 10.53 -12.46 -3.06
CA VAL A 101 10.44 -13.92 -3.01
C VAL A 101 11.76 -14.55 -2.53
N ALA A 102 12.90 -14.10 -3.05
CA ALA A 102 14.20 -14.60 -2.60
C ALA A 102 14.46 -14.32 -1.10
N TRP A 103 13.99 -13.19 -0.60
CA TRP A 103 14.03 -12.89 0.83
C TRP A 103 13.10 -13.83 1.62
N GLN A 104 11.86 -14.02 1.19
CA GLN A 104 10.90 -14.94 1.81
C GLN A 104 11.44 -16.36 1.91
N GLU A 105 12.11 -16.85 0.86
CA GLU A 105 12.75 -18.17 0.84
C GLU A 105 13.92 -18.31 1.82
N ALA A 106 14.62 -17.20 2.10
CA ALA A 106 15.79 -17.18 2.97
C ALA A 106 15.47 -16.85 4.44
N ASP A 107 14.32 -16.23 4.71
CA ASP A 107 13.95 -15.78 6.05
C ASP A 107 13.27 -16.90 6.86
N ALA A 108 13.92 -17.31 7.94
CA ALA A 108 13.47 -18.44 8.76
C ALA A 108 12.13 -18.19 9.46
N GLU A 109 11.87 -16.95 9.88
CA GLU A 109 10.60 -16.61 10.55
C GLU A 109 9.45 -16.58 9.54
N TRP A 110 9.69 -16.01 8.35
CA TRP A 110 8.71 -16.06 7.27
C TRP A 110 8.35 -17.51 6.91
N GLN A 111 9.35 -18.38 6.75
CA GLN A 111 9.16 -19.79 6.45
C GLN A 111 8.37 -20.52 7.56
N ALA A 112 8.59 -20.17 8.83
CA ALA A 112 7.85 -20.73 9.95
C ALA A 112 6.36 -20.31 9.92
N GLN A 113 6.07 -19.04 9.60
CA GLN A 113 4.70 -18.54 9.46
C GLN A 113 4.00 -19.14 8.24
N PHE A 114 4.70 -19.25 7.12
CA PHE A 114 4.19 -19.92 5.92
C PHE A 114 3.85 -21.40 6.18
N ALA A 115 4.68 -22.11 6.93
CA ALA A 115 4.40 -23.49 7.33
C ALA A 115 3.13 -23.59 8.22
N GLN A 116 2.87 -22.60 9.08
CA GLN A 116 1.62 -22.54 9.85
C GLN A 116 0.40 -22.30 8.93
N MET A 117 0.53 -21.40 7.94
CA MET A 117 -0.49 -21.21 6.91
C MET A 117 -0.77 -22.50 6.14
N ALA A 118 0.28 -23.18 5.68
CA ALA A 118 0.17 -24.45 4.95
C ALA A 118 -0.51 -25.53 5.80
N ALA A 119 -0.20 -25.61 7.08
CA ALA A 119 -0.83 -26.58 7.99
C ALA A 119 -2.33 -26.30 8.21
N ALA A 120 -2.74 -25.03 8.21
CA ALA A 120 -4.14 -24.61 8.42
C ALA A 120 -4.98 -24.63 7.14
N CYS A 121 -4.36 -24.35 5.99
CA CYS A 121 -5.02 -24.09 4.72
C CYS A 121 -4.68 -25.07 3.59
N GLY A 122 -3.99 -26.17 3.89
CA GLY A 122 -3.48 -27.09 2.86
C GLY A 122 -2.06 -26.75 2.43
N SER A 123 -1.44 -27.68 1.68
CA SER A 123 -0.04 -27.55 1.28
C SER A 123 0.18 -26.41 0.28
N ALA A 124 1.44 -25.99 0.12
CA ALA A 124 1.82 -25.03 -0.91
C ALA A 124 1.46 -25.51 -2.34
N ASP A 125 1.42 -26.82 -2.57
CA ASP A 125 1.06 -27.43 -3.85
C ASP A 125 -0.44 -27.27 -4.18
N ASP A 126 -1.27 -27.05 -3.14
CA ASP A 126 -2.72 -26.83 -3.29
C ASP A 126 -3.05 -25.33 -3.51
N LEU A 127 -2.07 -24.46 -3.32
CA LEU A 127 -2.23 -23.01 -3.46
C LEU A 127 -2.37 -22.63 -4.94
N SER A 128 -3.49 -22.00 -5.29
CA SER A 128 -3.66 -21.43 -6.64
C SER A 128 -3.11 -20.02 -6.71
N VAL A 129 -2.21 -19.77 -7.64
CA VAL A 129 -1.52 -18.48 -7.78
C VAL A 129 -1.76 -17.91 -9.17
N ASN A 130 -2.23 -16.66 -9.24
CA ASN A 130 -2.38 -15.91 -10.49
C ASN A 130 -1.43 -14.70 -10.47
N VAL A 131 -0.57 -14.61 -11.48
CA VAL A 131 0.36 -13.49 -11.65
C VAL A 131 -0.11 -12.62 -12.81
N LEU A 132 -0.34 -11.34 -12.55
CA LEU A 132 -0.84 -10.36 -13.49
C LEU A 132 0.20 -9.25 -13.70
N THR A 133 0.49 -8.91 -14.94
CA THR A 133 1.27 -7.70 -15.26
C THR A 133 0.33 -6.58 -15.62
N MET A 134 0.39 -5.47 -14.90
CA MET A 134 -0.44 -4.29 -15.15
C MET A 134 -0.02 -3.62 -16.46
N GLN A 135 -1.03 -3.20 -17.25
CA GLN A 135 -0.85 -2.61 -18.59
C GLN A 135 -1.07 -1.11 -18.58
#